data_bd149227a2bc139f0740bd777ddaa2c9
#
_entry.id   bd149227a2bc139f0740bd777ddaa2c9
#
_cell.length_a   1.000
_cell.length_b   1.000
_cell.length_c   1.000
_cell.angle_alpha   90.00
_cell.angle_beta   90.00
_cell.angle_gamma   90.00
#
_symmetry.space_group_name_H-M   'P 1'
#
loop_
_entity.id
_entity.type
_entity.pdbx_description
1 polymer ?
#
loop_
_entity_poly.entity_id
_entity_poly.type
_entity_poly.pdbx_seq_one_letter_code
_entity_poly.pdbx_strand_id
1 'polypeptide(L)'
;MRPISDDDLQRLLDERLDAARRREVETYLNDHPEARARVDRLVALGEEMRAAFAPIAAEPVPAQLNLSRIVEARRRPQRPVWQAMAAGLLLLLGGAGGWGLRDVVSSAPAGIEALAQAASMNYAVYAPDHTRPVELAAADRDELAGWFSARLKRPVGVPDLSSSGYHLMGGRLVATQQGPAGLLMYDDGHGARFVMLMRPMSVPGDAPMQTHISATSNGYAWAQDGLGYSLVGAADPVVLHPLANDIRRATAKKI
;
A
#
# COMPACT_ATOMS: atom_id res chain seq x y z
N MET A 1 -56.06 2.47 9.47
CA MET A 1 -55.43 1.22 9.03
C MET A 1 -54.44 1.56 7.91
N ARG A 2 -53.23 1.07 7.99
CA ARG A 2 -52.21 1.25 6.93
C ARG A 2 -52.54 0.23 5.81
N PRO A 3 -52.56 0.61 4.53
CA PRO A 3 -52.84 -0.34 3.45
C PRO A 3 -51.86 -1.50 3.47
N ILE A 4 -52.35 -2.68 3.07
CA ILE A 4 -51.51 -3.88 2.95
C ILE A 4 -50.62 -3.72 1.71
N SER A 5 -49.34 -3.93 1.88
CA SER A 5 -48.32 -3.81 0.82
C SER A 5 -47.74 -5.18 0.47
N ASP A 6 -47.02 -5.27 -0.68
CA ASP A 6 -46.28 -6.47 -1.05
C ASP A 6 -45.22 -6.84 -0.02
N ASP A 7 -44.63 -5.85 0.71
CA ASP A 7 -43.70 -6.07 1.81
C ASP A 7 -44.36 -6.79 3.01
N ASP A 8 -45.62 -6.46 3.30
CA ASP A 8 -46.39 -7.17 4.34
C ASP A 8 -46.66 -8.64 3.95
N LEU A 9 -46.91 -8.93 2.66
CA LEU A 9 -47.05 -10.29 2.16
C LEU A 9 -45.76 -11.09 2.25
N GLN A 10 -44.61 -10.48 1.93
CA GLN A 10 -43.29 -11.11 2.08
C GLN A 10 -42.96 -11.37 3.54
N ARG A 11 -43.23 -10.42 4.43
CA ARG A 11 -43.02 -10.61 5.87
C ARG A 11 -43.94 -11.68 6.47
N LEU A 12 -45.12 -11.89 5.90
CA LEU A 12 -45.97 -13.02 6.27
C LEU A 12 -45.29 -14.35 5.93
N LEU A 13 -44.74 -14.48 4.73
CA LEU A 13 -44.02 -15.67 4.26
C LEU A 13 -42.76 -15.96 5.10
N ASP A 14 -42.07 -14.92 5.54
CA ASP A 14 -40.86 -14.99 6.38
C ASP A 14 -41.16 -15.15 7.88
N GLU A 15 -42.41 -15.21 8.27
CA GLU A 15 -42.89 -15.26 9.68
C GLU A 15 -42.41 -14.04 10.50
N ARG A 16 -42.18 -12.88 9.86
CA ARG A 16 -41.65 -11.66 10.49
C ARG A 16 -42.71 -10.60 10.79
N LEU A 17 -43.99 -10.92 10.73
CA LEU A 17 -45.06 -10.03 11.14
C LEU A 17 -45.37 -10.18 12.63
N ASP A 18 -45.68 -9.07 13.26
CA ASP A 18 -46.29 -9.09 14.60
C ASP A 18 -47.71 -9.65 14.53
N ALA A 19 -48.21 -10.11 15.70
CA ALA A 19 -49.50 -10.81 15.78
C ALA A 19 -50.72 -9.94 15.38
N ALA A 20 -50.64 -8.62 15.52
CA ALA A 20 -51.71 -7.70 15.14
C ALA A 20 -51.73 -7.53 13.61
N ARG A 21 -50.56 -7.27 13.00
CA ARG A 21 -50.45 -7.08 11.56
C ARG A 21 -50.66 -8.36 10.78
N ARG A 22 -50.28 -9.52 11.32
CA ARG A 22 -50.57 -10.83 10.73
C ARG A 22 -52.08 -11.04 10.56
N ARG A 23 -52.88 -10.75 11.57
CA ARG A 23 -54.36 -10.86 11.49
C ARG A 23 -54.94 -9.91 10.44
N GLU A 24 -54.46 -8.71 10.31
CA GLU A 24 -54.88 -7.76 9.28
C GLU A 24 -54.58 -8.31 7.86
N VAL A 25 -53.40 -8.86 7.66
CA VAL A 25 -52.99 -9.43 6.36
C VAL A 25 -53.80 -10.69 6.06
N GLU A 26 -54.05 -11.57 7.04
CA GLU A 26 -54.86 -12.76 6.87
C GLU A 26 -56.31 -12.43 6.50
N THR A 27 -56.88 -11.40 7.14
CA THR A 27 -58.21 -10.90 6.79
C THR A 27 -58.25 -10.35 5.35
N TYR A 28 -57.23 -9.55 4.98
CA TYR A 28 -57.11 -9.04 3.62
C TYR A 28 -57.01 -10.15 2.58
N LEU A 29 -56.24 -11.22 2.84
CA LEU A 29 -56.10 -12.36 1.94
C LEU A 29 -57.40 -13.17 1.78
N ASN A 30 -58.27 -13.17 2.80
CA ASN A 30 -59.57 -13.82 2.70
C ASN A 30 -60.53 -13.07 1.77
N ASP A 31 -60.43 -11.73 1.75
CA ASP A 31 -61.25 -10.87 0.90
C ASP A 31 -60.68 -10.68 -0.52
N HIS A 32 -59.41 -11.09 -0.75
CA HIS A 32 -58.71 -10.91 -2.03
C HIS A 32 -58.10 -12.23 -2.53
N PRO A 33 -58.91 -13.09 -3.25
CA PRO A 33 -58.45 -14.41 -3.67
C PRO A 33 -57.28 -14.40 -4.63
N GLU A 34 -57.11 -13.35 -5.41
CA GLU A 34 -55.94 -13.16 -6.30
C GLU A 34 -54.65 -12.96 -5.54
N ALA A 35 -54.67 -12.16 -4.45
CA ALA A 35 -53.51 -11.96 -3.59
C ALA A 35 -53.18 -13.26 -2.84
N ARG A 36 -54.20 -14.00 -2.40
CA ARG A 36 -54.04 -15.32 -1.77
C ARG A 36 -53.38 -16.32 -2.71
N ALA A 37 -53.86 -16.42 -3.95
CA ALA A 37 -53.29 -17.34 -4.94
C ALA A 37 -51.83 -16.97 -5.27
N ARG A 38 -51.44 -15.68 -5.14
CA ARG A 38 -50.05 -15.25 -5.31
C ARG A 38 -49.19 -15.70 -4.15
N VAL A 39 -49.65 -15.54 -2.91
CA VAL A 39 -48.94 -16.00 -1.71
C VAL A 39 -48.80 -17.55 -1.76
N ASP A 40 -49.85 -18.30 -2.09
CA ASP A 40 -49.81 -19.75 -2.16
C ASP A 40 -48.79 -20.23 -3.20
N ARG A 41 -48.67 -19.56 -4.35
CA ARG A 41 -47.60 -19.85 -5.33
C ARG A 41 -46.19 -19.60 -4.80
N LEU A 42 -46.00 -18.52 -4.03
CA LEU A 42 -44.71 -18.25 -3.43
C LEU A 42 -44.36 -19.26 -2.35
N VAL A 43 -45.32 -19.72 -1.56
CA VAL A 43 -45.10 -20.79 -0.59
C VAL A 43 -44.68 -22.08 -1.30
N ALA A 44 -45.43 -22.49 -2.34
CA ALA A 44 -45.11 -23.68 -3.12
C ALA A 44 -43.71 -23.62 -3.75
N LEU A 45 -43.35 -22.48 -4.33
CA LEU A 45 -42.01 -22.25 -4.88
C LEU A 45 -40.93 -22.35 -3.78
N GLY A 46 -41.18 -21.79 -2.60
CA GLY A 46 -40.28 -21.91 -1.47
C GLY A 46 -40.08 -23.34 -0.99
N GLU A 47 -41.12 -24.16 -1.02
CA GLU A 47 -41.07 -25.59 -0.70
C GLU A 47 -40.30 -26.39 -1.76
N GLU A 48 -40.52 -26.11 -3.03
CA GLU A 48 -39.78 -26.72 -4.13
C GLU A 48 -38.27 -26.39 -4.02
N MET A 49 -37.95 -25.14 -3.74
CA MET A 49 -36.55 -24.73 -3.52
C MET A 49 -35.94 -25.47 -2.33
N ARG A 50 -36.62 -25.54 -1.19
CA ARG A 50 -36.12 -26.28 -0.02
C ARG A 50 -35.91 -27.76 -0.34
N ALA A 51 -36.82 -28.37 -1.07
CA ALA A 51 -36.71 -29.76 -1.51
C ALA A 51 -35.51 -29.96 -2.44
N ALA A 52 -35.30 -29.05 -3.38
CA ALA A 52 -34.14 -29.08 -4.30
C ALA A 52 -32.79 -28.97 -3.57
N PHE A 53 -32.72 -28.18 -2.50
CA PHE A 53 -31.52 -28.02 -1.71
C PHE A 53 -31.36 -28.99 -0.54
N ALA A 54 -32.40 -29.76 -0.21
CA ALA A 54 -32.36 -30.73 0.89
C ALA A 54 -31.22 -31.76 0.77
N PRO A 55 -30.86 -32.30 -0.42
CA PRO A 55 -29.71 -33.19 -0.54
C PRO A 55 -28.39 -32.51 -0.16
N ILE A 56 -28.20 -31.23 -0.54
CA ILE A 56 -27.00 -30.46 -0.22
C ILE A 56 -26.94 -30.17 1.28
N ALA A 57 -28.07 -29.84 1.90
CA ALA A 57 -28.18 -29.63 3.34
C ALA A 57 -27.92 -30.89 4.17
N ALA A 58 -28.17 -32.08 3.60
CA ALA A 58 -27.91 -33.37 4.21
C ALA A 58 -26.46 -33.86 4.05
N GLU A 59 -25.63 -33.16 3.24
CA GLU A 59 -24.21 -33.52 3.11
C GLU A 59 -23.52 -33.41 4.46
N PRO A 60 -22.66 -34.40 4.80
CA PRO A 60 -21.93 -34.36 6.05
C PRO A 60 -20.99 -33.16 6.07
N VAL A 61 -21.00 -32.38 7.16
CA VAL A 61 -20.11 -31.23 7.35
C VAL A 61 -18.67 -31.67 7.18
N PRO A 62 -17.89 -31.00 6.31
CA PRO A 62 -16.47 -31.33 6.13
C PRO A 62 -15.73 -31.37 7.47
N ALA A 63 -14.84 -32.34 7.62
CA ALA A 63 -14.10 -32.56 8.88
C ALA A 63 -13.37 -31.29 9.40
N GLN A 64 -13.03 -30.38 8.51
CA GLN A 64 -12.39 -29.09 8.81
C GLN A 64 -13.33 -28.09 9.51
N LEU A 65 -14.62 -28.21 9.30
CA LEU A 65 -15.67 -27.33 9.89
C LEU A 65 -16.40 -27.98 11.06
N ASN A 66 -16.01 -29.21 11.45
CA ASN A 66 -16.61 -29.93 12.57
C ASN A 66 -16.11 -29.35 13.89
N LEU A 67 -16.99 -28.68 14.64
CA LEU A 67 -16.67 -28.00 15.90
C LEU A 67 -16.05 -28.94 16.93
N SER A 68 -16.52 -30.19 17.01
CA SER A 68 -15.95 -31.17 17.96
C SER A 68 -14.49 -31.48 17.67
N ARG A 69 -14.10 -31.62 16.41
CA ARG A 69 -12.69 -31.81 16.02
C ARG A 69 -11.85 -30.54 16.23
N ILE A 70 -12.42 -29.36 16.00
CA ILE A 70 -11.73 -28.10 16.27
C ILE A 70 -11.47 -27.94 17.78
N VAL A 71 -12.46 -28.30 18.63
CA VAL A 71 -12.30 -28.27 20.08
C VAL A 71 -11.34 -29.35 20.58
N GLU A 72 -11.40 -30.57 20.05
CA GLU A 72 -10.44 -31.63 20.37
C GLU A 72 -9.00 -31.30 19.92
N ALA A 73 -8.84 -30.71 18.73
CA ALA A 73 -7.53 -30.25 18.28
C ALA A 73 -6.93 -29.15 19.18
N ARG A 74 -7.78 -28.38 19.86
CA ARG A 74 -7.35 -27.41 20.90
C ARG A 74 -7.08 -28.04 22.27
N ARG A 75 -7.62 -29.20 22.57
CA ARG A 75 -7.29 -30.00 23.77
C ARG A 75 -5.99 -30.76 23.52
N ARG A 76 -4.88 -30.04 23.31
CA ARG A 76 -3.55 -30.67 23.18
C ARG A 76 -3.18 -31.36 24.50
N PRO A 77 -2.66 -32.63 24.48
CA PRO A 77 -2.16 -33.28 25.65
C PRO A 77 -1.04 -32.43 26.28
N GLN A 78 -1.03 -32.41 27.62
CA GLN A 78 0.03 -31.74 28.38
C GLN A 78 1.39 -32.27 27.91
N ARG A 79 2.15 -31.44 27.21
CA ARG A 79 3.50 -31.79 26.77
C ARG A 79 4.38 -31.97 27.99
N PRO A 80 5.21 -33.03 28.07
CA PRO A 80 6.06 -33.25 29.22
C PRO A 80 6.97 -32.05 29.45
N VAL A 81 7.18 -31.72 30.74
CA VAL A 81 7.87 -30.47 31.19
C VAL A 81 9.28 -30.33 30.59
N TRP A 82 9.95 -31.44 30.27
CA TRP A 82 11.26 -31.39 29.62
C TRP A 82 11.21 -30.83 28.18
N GLN A 83 10.10 -30.99 27.45
CA GLN A 83 9.92 -30.36 26.14
C GLN A 83 9.71 -28.86 26.28
N ALA A 84 9.08 -28.40 27.38
CA ALA A 84 8.96 -26.97 27.69
C ALA A 84 10.33 -26.38 28.08
N MET A 85 11.17 -27.13 28.78
CA MET A 85 12.54 -26.69 29.11
C MET A 85 13.44 -26.62 27.86
N ALA A 86 13.35 -27.61 26.95
CA ALA A 86 14.09 -27.58 25.68
C ALA A 86 13.62 -26.41 24.79
N ALA A 87 12.31 -26.15 24.74
CA ALA A 87 11.74 -24.97 24.02
C ALA A 87 12.17 -23.65 24.65
N GLY A 88 12.26 -23.58 25.99
CA GLY A 88 12.78 -22.43 26.73
C GLY A 88 14.24 -22.14 26.42
N LEU A 89 15.08 -23.20 26.38
CA LEU A 89 16.50 -23.09 26.03
C LEU A 89 16.70 -22.63 24.56
N LEU A 90 15.89 -23.18 23.63
CA LEU A 90 15.92 -22.78 22.23
C LEU A 90 15.42 -21.34 22.03
N LEU A 91 14.44 -20.87 22.83
CA LEU A 91 13.98 -19.49 22.84
C LEU A 91 15.04 -18.55 23.40
N LEU A 92 15.78 -18.94 24.43
CA LEU A 92 16.87 -18.14 24.99
C LEU A 92 18.05 -18.05 24.01
N LEU A 93 18.46 -19.17 23.44
CA LEU A 93 19.55 -19.23 22.46
C LEU A 93 19.14 -18.60 21.13
N GLY A 94 17.89 -18.81 20.66
CA GLY A 94 17.33 -18.20 19.49
C GLY A 94 17.04 -16.71 19.68
N GLY A 95 16.60 -16.30 20.88
CA GLY A 95 16.35 -14.92 21.24
C GLY A 95 17.64 -14.09 21.35
N ALA A 96 18.65 -14.61 22.05
CA ALA A 96 19.96 -13.96 22.17
C ALA A 96 20.73 -14.00 20.84
N GLY A 97 20.71 -15.13 20.13
CA GLY A 97 21.31 -15.25 18.79
C GLY A 97 20.55 -14.44 17.73
N GLY A 98 19.23 -14.43 17.76
CA GLY A 98 18.39 -13.65 16.85
C GLY A 98 18.49 -12.15 17.07
N TRP A 99 18.71 -11.70 18.31
CA TRP A 99 18.95 -10.29 18.59
C TRP A 99 20.34 -9.83 18.11
N GLY A 100 21.36 -10.67 18.24
CA GLY A 100 22.69 -10.40 17.68
C GLY A 100 22.75 -10.50 16.15
N LEU A 101 21.97 -11.42 15.55
CA LEU A 101 21.84 -11.52 14.08
C LEU A 101 20.90 -10.44 13.48
N ARG A 102 20.01 -9.85 14.27
CA ARG A 102 19.12 -8.78 13.80
C ARG A 102 19.89 -7.61 13.20
N ASP A 103 20.99 -7.21 13.81
CA ASP A 103 21.81 -6.10 13.32
C ASP A 103 22.59 -6.47 12.03
N VAL A 104 22.82 -7.76 11.80
CA VAL A 104 23.51 -8.26 10.60
C VAL A 104 22.53 -8.54 9.45
N VAL A 105 21.33 -9.03 9.77
CA VAL A 105 20.32 -9.43 8.74
C VAL A 105 19.28 -8.32 8.48
N SER A 106 19.05 -7.43 9.42
CA SER A 106 18.10 -6.30 9.31
C SER A 106 18.81 -4.96 9.17
N SER A 107 19.99 -4.91 8.59
CA SER A 107 20.55 -3.66 8.09
C SER A 107 19.72 -3.26 6.87
N ALA A 108 18.46 -2.82 7.12
CA ALA A 108 17.80 -2.00 6.12
C ALA A 108 18.78 -0.88 5.77
N PRO A 109 19.10 -0.67 4.50
CA PRO A 109 20.07 0.32 4.11
C PRO A 109 19.72 1.65 4.80
N ALA A 110 20.68 2.20 5.55
CA ALA A 110 20.48 3.41 6.32
C ALA A 110 21.19 4.58 5.61
N GLY A 111 20.72 5.78 5.87
CA GLY A 111 21.39 6.97 5.37
C GLY A 111 21.32 7.12 3.85
N ILE A 112 22.49 7.27 3.23
CA ILE A 112 22.63 7.56 1.79
C ILE A 112 22.31 6.35 0.92
N GLU A 113 22.69 5.16 1.36
CA GLU A 113 22.39 3.93 0.61
C GLU A 113 20.88 3.68 0.48
N ALA A 114 20.12 3.90 1.56
CA ALA A 114 18.66 3.82 1.53
C ALA A 114 18.03 4.86 0.59
N LEU A 115 18.64 6.05 0.54
CA LEU A 115 18.21 7.11 -0.37
C LEU A 115 18.48 6.72 -1.83
N ALA A 116 19.66 6.19 -2.12
CA ALA A 116 20.03 5.72 -3.45
C ALA A 116 19.12 4.58 -3.94
N GLN A 117 18.84 3.64 -3.06
CA GLN A 117 17.90 2.54 -3.37
C GLN A 117 16.48 3.05 -3.64
N ALA A 118 15.99 3.97 -2.80
CA ALA A 118 14.68 4.59 -3.02
C ALA A 118 14.62 5.36 -4.35
N ALA A 119 15.70 6.08 -4.71
CA ALA A 119 15.79 6.78 -5.98
C ALA A 119 15.75 5.83 -7.18
N SER A 120 16.50 4.71 -7.13
CA SER A 120 16.49 3.69 -8.19
C SER A 120 15.13 3.02 -8.36
N MET A 121 14.43 2.71 -7.27
CA MET A 121 13.06 2.16 -7.31
C MET A 121 12.09 3.14 -7.95
N ASN A 122 12.16 4.42 -7.55
CA ASN A 122 11.29 5.45 -8.12
C ASN A 122 11.63 5.75 -9.58
N TYR A 123 12.90 5.72 -9.97
CA TYR A 123 13.32 5.82 -11.35
C TYR A 123 12.71 4.72 -12.21
N ALA A 124 12.79 3.47 -11.77
CA ALA A 124 12.24 2.33 -12.50
C ALA A 124 10.72 2.41 -12.72
N VAL A 125 9.99 3.06 -11.80
CA VAL A 125 8.53 3.22 -11.89
C VAL A 125 8.16 4.42 -12.76
N TYR A 126 8.79 5.57 -12.56
CA TYR A 126 8.30 6.84 -13.12
C TYR A 126 9.05 7.31 -14.37
N ALA A 127 10.28 6.89 -14.58
CA ALA A 127 11.03 7.30 -15.78
C ALA A 127 10.43 6.71 -17.09
N PRO A 128 9.88 5.49 -17.10
CA PRO A 128 9.19 4.95 -18.29
C PRO A 128 7.77 5.50 -18.48
N ASP A 129 7.19 6.16 -17.47
CA ASP A 129 5.82 6.68 -17.59
C ASP A 129 5.79 7.91 -18.53
N HIS A 130 5.05 7.79 -19.63
CA HIS A 130 4.84 8.88 -20.59
C HIS A 130 3.55 9.65 -20.33
N THR A 131 2.67 9.13 -19.48
CA THR A 131 1.33 9.71 -19.25
C THR A 131 1.33 10.71 -18.10
N ARG A 132 1.89 10.32 -16.95
CA ARG A 132 1.93 11.16 -15.74
C ARG A 132 3.22 10.96 -14.95
N PRO A 133 4.37 11.31 -15.52
CA PRO A 133 5.66 11.12 -14.87
C PRO A 133 5.83 12.04 -13.65
N VAL A 134 5.14 13.17 -13.61
CA VAL A 134 5.20 14.19 -12.55
C VAL A 134 3.80 14.55 -12.06
N GLU A 135 3.69 15.09 -10.86
CA GLU A 135 2.45 15.61 -10.28
C GLU A 135 2.27 17.10 -10.56
N LEU A 136 3.38 17.85 -10.44
CA LEU A 136 3.43 19.28 -10.74
C LEU A 136 4.43 19.50 -11.87
N ALA A 137 3.97 20.14 -12.94
CA ALA A 137 4.78 20.43 -14.10
C ALA A 137 5.82 21.54 -13.82
N ALA A 138 6.86 21.61 -14.62
CA ALA A 138 7.97 22.54 -14.48
C ALA A 138 7.67 24.02 -14.81
N ALA A 139 6.40 24.38 -15.03
CA ALA A 139 6.02 25.72 -15.48
C ALA A 139 6.46 26.84 -14.50
N ASP A 140 6.48 26.54 -13.21
CA ASP A 140 6.98 27.45 -12.17
C ASP A 140 7.89 26.71 -11.20
N ARG A 141 9.20 26.99 -11.31
CA ARG A 141 10.23 26.38 -10.42
C ARG A 141 10.11 26.84 -8.97
N ASP A 142 9.69 28.08 -8.75
CA ASP A 142 9.58 28.63 -7.40
C ASP A 142 8.36 28.03 -6.68
N GLU A 143 7.26 27.81 -7.40
CA GLU A 143 6.10 27.07 -6.89
C GLU A 143 6.51 25.66 -6.49
N LEU A 144 7.24 24.95 -7.36
CA LEU A 144 7.71 23.59 -7.10
C LEU A 144 8.68 23.54 -5.89
N ALA A 145 9.60 24.49 -5.80
CA ALA A 145 10.51 24.60 -4.66
C ALA A 145 9.76 24.92 -3.36
N GLY A 146 8.79 25.81 -3.40
CA GLY A 146 7.92 26.15 -2.28
C GLY A 146 7.09 24.94 -1.81
N TRP A 147 6.50 24.21 -2.75
CA TRP A 147 5.71 23.01 -2.45
C TRP A 147 6.55 21.92 -1.78
N PHE A 148 7.75 21.61 -2.31
CA PHE A 148 8.66 20.66 -1.69
C PHE A 148 9.14 21.13 -0.32
N SER A 149 9.50 22.42 -0.19
CA SER A 149 9.96 22.98 1.07
C SER A 149 8.93 22.86 2.17
N ALA A 150 7.66 23.11 1.85
CA ALA A 150 6.54 22.97 2.78
C ALA A 150 6.33 21.51 3.21
N ARG A 151 6.48 20.56 2.30
CA ARG A 151 6.25 19.12 2.56
C ARG A 151 7.43 18.46 3.26
N LEU A 152 8.64 18.81 2.89
CA LEU A 152 9.86 18.26 3.47
C LEU A 152 10.30 19.02 4.75
N LYS A 153 9.64 20.14 5.07
CA LYS A 153 9.95 21.03 6.21
C LYS A 153 11.43 21.49 6.21
N ARG A 154 11.98 21.68 5.04
CA ARG A 154 13.34 22.13 4.78
C ARG A 154 13.36 22.96 3.50
N PRO A 155 14.16 24.02 3.41
CA PRO A 155 14.31 24.76 2.16
C PRO A 155 14.89 23.83 1.08
N VAL A 156 14.21 23.76 -0.05
CA VAL A 156 14.58 22.92 -1.20
C VAL A 156 14.81 23.82 -2.40
N GLY A 157 15.93 23.61 -3.08
CA GLY A 157 16.20 24.24 -4.37
C GLY A 157 15.89 23.30 -5.53
N VAL A 158 15.37 23.86 -6.62
CA VAL A 158 15.19 23.16 -7.90
C VAL A 158 16.34 23.56 -8.83
N PRO A 159 17.33 22.67 -9.10
CA PRO A 159 18.47 22.98 -9.94
C PRO A 159 18.07 23.29 -11.38
N ASP A 160 18.74 24.25 -11.99
CA ASP A 160 18.68 24.48 -13.43
C ASP A 160 19.81 23.73 -14.11
N LEU A 161 19.46 22.78 -14.97
CA LEU A 161 20.40 21.94 -15.71
C LEU A 161 20.32 22.16 -17.22
N SER A 162 19.69 23.23 -17.65
CA SER A 162 19.56 23.57 -19.07
C SER A 162 20.93 23.77 -19.75
N SER A 163 21.90 24.32 -19.02
CA SER A 163 23.30 24.46 -19.50
C SER A 163 23.99 23.11 -19.73
N SER A 164 23.52 22.06 -19.07
CA SER A 164 24.01 20.67 -19.23
C SER A 164 23.13 19.85 -20.21
N GLY A 165 22.18 20.50 -20.91
CA GLY A 165 21.32 19.87 -21.91
C GLY A 165 20.10 19.16 -21.34
N TYR A 166 19.76 19.38 -20.07
CA TYR A 166 18.61 18.72 -19.43
C TYR A 166 17.54 19.72 -19.01
N HIS A 167 16.30 19.40 -19.31
CA HIS A 167 15.14 20.23 -19.02
C HIS A 167 14.31 19.61 -17.89
N LEU A 168 13.91 20.45 -16.95
CA LEU A 168 13.02 20.03 -15.88
C LEU A 168 11.63 19.70 -16.46
N MET A 169 11.16 18.49 -16.27
CA MET A 169 9.78 18.09 -16.59
C MET A 169 8.80 18.48 -15.48
N GLY A 170 9.24 18.45 -14.23
CA GLY A 170 8.46 18.75 -13.04
C GLY A 170 8.89 17.92 -11.85
N GLY A 171 7.98 17.79 -10.88
CA GLY A 171 8.24 17.04 -9.68
C GLY A 171 7.02 16.32 -9.11
N ARG A 172 7.29 15.45 -8.16
CA ARG A 172 6.28 14.71 -7.40
C ARG A 172 6.75 14.40 -5.98
N LEU A 173 5.81 14.14 -5.10
CA LEU A 173 6.11 13.61 -3.77
C LEU A 173 6.02 12.08 -3.80
N VAL A 174 7.01 11.44 -3.18
CA VAL A 174 7.05 9.99 -3.06
C VAL A 174 7.24 9.57 -1.60
N ALA A 175 6.63 8.47 -1.23
CA ALA A 175 6.84 7.86 0.07
C ALA A 175 8.11 7.00 0.03
N THR A 176 8.95 7.14 1.04
CA THR A 176 10.08 6.24 1.27
C THR A 176 9.96 5.60 2.65
N GLN A 177 10.73 4.54 2.91
CA GLN A 177 10.74 3.90 4.24
C GLN A 177 11.15 4.86 5.37
N GLN A 178 11.89 5.93 5.04
CA GLN A 178 12.39 6.91 6.02
C GLN A 178 11.61 8.25 5.97
N GLY A 179 10.46 8.28 5.31
CA GLY A 179 9.60 9.46 5.26
C GLY A 179 9.36 9.99 3.84
N PRO A 180 8.73 11.16 3.73
CA PRO A 180 8.44 11.77 2.45
C PRO A 180 9.72 12.25 1.75
N ALA A 181 9.73 12.11 0.42
CA ALA A 181 10.80 12.62 -0.43
C ALA A 181 10.21 13.39 -1.63
N GLY A 182 10.92 14.41 -2.07
CA GLY A 182 10.66 15.10 -3.33
C GLY A 182 11.44 14.43 -4.45
N LEU A 183 10.79 14.20 -5.58
CA LEU A 183 11.39 13.68 -6.80
C LEU A 183 11.25 14.71 -7.91
N LEU A 184 12.36 15.17 -8.45
CA LEU A 184 12.42 15.97 -9.67
C LEU A 184 12.76 15.06 -10.84
N MET A 185 12.12 15.29 -11.97
CA MET A 185 12.40 14.57 -13.21
C MET A 185 12.89 15.53 -14.28
N TYR A 186 13.94 15.11 -14.96
CA TYR A 186 14.55 15.84 -16.07
C TYR A 186 14.63 14.95 -17.31
N ASP A 187 14.56 15.55 -18.49
CA ASP A 187 14.85 14.90 -19.75
C ASP A 187 15.81 15.72 -20.64
N ASP A 188 16.41 15.06 -21.63
CA ASP A 188 17.31 15.67 -22.58
C ASP A 188 16.62 16.04 -23.91
N GLY A 189 15.30 15.91 -23.99
CA GLY A 189 14.52 16.10 -25.22
C GLY A 189 14.68 14.98 -26.26
N HIS A 190 15.52 13.96 -26.01
CA HIS A 190 15.77 12.83 -26.88
C HIS A 190 15.28 11.50 -26.26
N GLY A 191 14.70 11.57 -25.06
CA GLY A 191 14.13 10.44 -24.36
C GLY A 191 15.00 9.90 -23.23
N ALA A 192 16.22 10.42 -23.01
CA ALA A 192 16.97 10.07 -21.84
C ALA A 192 16.48 10.89 -20.64
N ARG A 193 16.04 10.16 -19.61
CA ARG A 193 15.51 10.76 -18.37
C ARG A 193 16.37 10.40 -17.19
N PHE A 194 16.42 11.31 -16.23
CA PHE A 194 16.91 11.00 -14.91
C PHE A 194 16.02 11.60 -13.82
N VAL A 195 16.11 11.05 -12.63
CA VAL A 195 15.42 11.56 -11.45
C VAL A 195 16.42 12.05 -10.41
N MET A 196 16.05 13.10 -9.74
CA MET A 196 16.73 13.59 -8.54
C MET A 196 15.79 13.43 -7.35
N LEU A 197 16.12 12.54 -6.44
CA LEU A 197 15.39 12.33 -5.20
C LEU A 197 16.01 13.15 -4.08
N MET A 198 15.19 13.84 -3.30
CA MET A 198 15.59 14.66 -2.16
C MET A 198 14.79 14.28 -0.94
N ARG A 199 15.46 14.15 0.21
CA ARG A 199 14.81 13.80 1.47
C ARG A 199 15.54 14.39 2.67
N PRO A 200 14.83 14.83 3.73
CA PRO A 200 15.45 15.13 5.01
C PRO A 200 16.18 13.91 5.56
N MET A 201 17.40 14.09 6.03
CA MET A 201 18.19 13.03 6.64
C MET A 201 17.93 12.97 8.13
N SER A 202 17.73 11.76 8.67
CA SER A 202 17.47 11.55 10.11
C SER A 202 18.72 11.78 10.96
N VAL A 203 19.91 11.59 10.38
CA VAL A 203 21.20 11.84 11.04
C VAL A 203 21.75 13.16 10.50
N PRO A 204 21.98 14.16 11.36
CA PRO A 204 22.60 15.41 10.93
C PRO A 204 24.04 15.14 10.49
N GLY A 205 24.41 15.66 9.34
CA GLY A 205 25.77 15.61 8.84
C GLY A 205 25.82 15.55 7.33
N ASP A 206 26.86 16.11 6.79
CA ASP A 206 27.18 16.00 5.37
C ASP A 206 27.83 14.65 5.11
N ALA A 207 27.53 14.08 3.94
CA ALA A 207 28.17 12.88 3.50
C ALA A 207 28.69 13.05 2.08
N PRO A 208 29.90 12.53 1.78
CA PRO A 208 30.49 12.63 0.47
C PRO A 208 29.62 11.91 -0.56
N MET A 209 29.76 12.34 -1.82
CA MET A 209 29.12 11.70 -2.95
C MET A 209 29.61 10.27 -3.12
N GLN A 210 28.68 9.34 -3.17
CA GLN A 210 28.90 7.90 -3.35
C GLN A 210 28.23 7.45 -4.63
N THR A 211 28.89 6.56 -5.37
CA THR A 211 28.34 5.94 -6.57
C THR A 211 27.35 4.83 -6.17
N HIS A 212 26.23 4.76 -6.85
CA HIS A 212 25.25 3.69 -6.73
C HIS A 212 24.99 3.08 -8.10
N ILE A 213 25.12 1.76 -8.20
CA ILE A 213 24.90 1.00 -9.43
C ILE A 213 23.85 -0.07 -9.12
N SER A 214 22.79 -0.09 -9.90
CA SER A 214 21.77 -1.14 -9.87
C SER A 214 21.71 -1.86 -11.22
N ALA A 215 20.90 -2.91 -11.31
CA ALA A 215 20.75 -3.68 -12.56
C ALA A 215 20.20 -2.84 -13.73
N THR A 216 19.44 -1.78 -13.44
CA THR A 216 18.70 -1.00 -14.45
C THR A 216 19.06 0.48 -14.47
N SER A 217 19.88 0.94 -13.53
CA SER A 217 20.20 2.37 -13.39
C SER A 217 21.53 2.60 -12.66
N ASN A 218 22.18 3.69 -12.98
CA ASN A 218 23.34 4.19 -12.32
C ASN A 218 23.01 5.50 -11.61
N GLY A 219 23.76 5.85 -10.56
CA GLY A 219 23.49 7.07 -9.85
C GLY A 219 24.58 7.48 -8.87
N TYR A 220 24.35 8.63 -8.27
CA TYR A 220 25.15 9.21 -7.22
C TYR A 220 24.27 9.69 -6.09
N ALA A 221 24.69 9.46 -4.86
CA ALA A 221 23.99 9.92 -3.68
C ALA A 221 24.94 10.64 -2.72
N TRP A 222 24.47 11.70 -2.07
CA TRP A 222 25.22 12.48 -1.08
C TRP A 222 24.25 13.12 -0.08
N ALA A 223 24.78 13.65 1.00
CA ALA A 223 24.02 14.48 1.93
C ALA A 223 24.71 15.81 2.14
N GLN A 224 23.93 16.88 2.21
CA GLN A 224 24.39 18.24 2.42
C GLN A 224 23.30 19.06 3.13
N ASP A 225 23.69 19.82 4.15
CA ASP A 225 22.81 20.72 4.90
C ASP A 225 21.55 20.01 5.46
N GLY A 226 21.70 18.75 5.88
CA GLY A 226 20.62 17.93 6.43
C GLY A 226 19.60 17.41 5.41
N LEU A 227 19.85 17.60 4.11
CA LEU A 227 19.14 16.97 3.00
C LEU A 227 20.01 15.91 2.34
N GLY A 228 19.44 14.78 2.05
CA GLY A 228 20.03 13.77 1.19
C GLY A 228 19.54 13.96 -0.24
N TYR A 229 20.44 13.78 -1.18
CA TYR A 229 20.22 13.89 -2.62
C TYR A 229 20.65 12.60 -3.30
N SER A 230 19.88 12.14 -4.26
CA SER A 230 20.27 11.02 -5.12
C SER A 230 19.85 11.29 -6.56
N LEU A 231 20.83 11.29 -7.46
CA LEU A 231 20.65 11.39 -8.91
C LEU A 231 20.72 9.99 -9.50
N VAL A 232 19.72 9.60 -10.28
CA VAL A 232 19.64 8.26 -10.89
C VAL A 232 19.13 8.36 -12.33
N GLY A 233 19.81 7.65 -13.23
CA GLY A 233 19.44 7.55 -14.65
C GLY A 233 19.97 6.27 -15.30
N ALA A 234 19.56 6.01 -16.54
CA ALA A 234 20.09 4.89 -17.33
C ALA A 234 21.47 5.16 -17.94
N ALA A 235 21.92 6.42 -17.91
CA ALA A 235 23.19 6.82 -18.51
C ALA A 235 24.39 6.22 -17.76
N ASP A 236 25.53 6.18 -18.43
CA ASP A 236 26.80 5.75 -17.85
C ASP A 236 27.17 6.65 -16.65
N PRO A 237 27.80 6.10 -15.59
CA PRO A 237 28.29 6.89 -14.46
C PRO A 237 29.21 8.06 -14.87
N VAL A 238 29.96 7.93 -15.94
CA VAL A 238 30.82 9.01 -16.46
C VAL A 238 29.99 10.22 -16.92
N VAL A 239 28.81 10.00 -17.47
CA VAL A 239 27.86 11.06 -17.90
C VAL A 239 27.14 11.67 -16.70
N LEU A 240 26.75 10.84 -15.71
CA LEU A 240 26.00 11.29 -14.55
C LEU A 240 26.86 12.03 -13.53
N HIS A 241 28.16 11.76 -13.45
CA HIS A 241 29.05 12.39 -12.46
C HIS A 241 29.16 13.92 -12.60
N PRO A 242 29.37 14.49 -13.80
CA PRO A 242 29.36 15.96 -13.96
C PRO A 242 28.00 16.56 -13.54
N LEU A 243 26.88 15.93 -13.94
CA LEU A 243 25.54 16.39 -13.56
C LEU A 243 25.33 16.39 -12.03
N ALA A 244 25.77 15.32 -11.35
CA ALA A 244 25.69 15.23 -9.89
C ALA A 244 26.51 16.35 -9.22
N ASN A 245 27.69 16.69 -9.76
CA ASN A 245 28.52 17.79 -9.28
C ASN A 245 27.86 19.14 -9.54
N ASP A 246 27.21 19.35 -10.69
CA ASP A 246 26.49 20.59 -11.00
C ASP A 246 25.32 20.79 -10.05
N ILE A 247 24.53 19.75 -9.81
CA ILE A 247 23.43 19.74 -8.84
C ILE A 247 23.97 20.08 -7.43
N ARG A 248 25.04 19.42 -6.99
CA ARG A 248 25.63 19.63 -5.68
C ARG A 248 26.09 21.09 -5.50
N ARG A 249 26.68 21.67 -6.53
CA ARG A 249 27.09 23.09 -6.50
C ARG A 249 25.90 24.06 -6.49
N ALA A 250 24.87 23.73 -7.26
CA ALA A 250 23.64 24.55 -7.31
C ALA A 250 22.84 24.50 -6.01
N THR A 251 22.83 23.37 -5.31
CA THR A 251 22.15 23.22 -4.00
C THR A 251 22.95 23.85 -2.85
N ALA A 252 24.27 23.89 -2.92
CA ALA A 252 25.15 24.56 -1.91
C ALA A 252 25.01 26.09 -1.90
N LYS A 253 24.66 26.73 -3.00
CA LYS A 253 24.64 28.20 -3.14
C LYS A 253 23.38 28.91 -2.63
N LYS A 254 22.34 28.17 -2.15
CA LYS A 254 21.02 28.72 -1.78
C LYS A 254 20.78 28.85 -0.28
N ILE A 255 21.85 28.92 0.53
CA ILE A 255 21.77 29.22 1.98
C ILE A 255 22.29 30.62 2.25
#